data_56656abc76075d3ce1923d9450433cb8
#
_entry.id   56656abc76075d3ce1923d9450433cb8
#
_cell.length_a   1.000
_cell.length_b   1.000
_cell.length_c   1.000
_cell.angle_alpha   90.00
_cell.angle_beta   90.00
_cell.angle_gamma   90.00
#
_symmetry.space_group_name_H-M   'P 1'
#
loop_
_entity.id
_entity.type
_entity.pdbx_description
1 polymer ?
#
loop_
_entity_poly.entity_id
_entity_poly.type
_entity_poly.pdbx_seq_one_letter_code
_entity_poly.pdbx_strand_id
1 'polypeptide(L)'
;MKQRPSFPARLDATLAKNRPNAHGVPAPAVPAVAPPPLRNAPAAPITKQPTTAKPAAPQGHGMESSAVRARMVQKLAAQGIADTQVLGAMGTIERHRFVDSALINQAYEDTSLPIGLGQTISKPGVVSRMVELLRNGHSGKLGRVLEIGTGCGYQAAVLSL
;
A
#
# COMPACT_ATOMS: atom_id res chain seq x y z
N MET A 1 -24.47 -13.74 -37.62
CA MET A 1 -23.07 -13.74 -37.15
C MET A 1 -22.80 -12.40 -36.46
N LYS A 2 -22.59 -12.40 -35.11
CA LYS A 2 -22.26 -11.18 -34.37
C LYS A 2 -20.75 -10.96 -34.44
N GLN A 3 -20.32 -9.81 -35.03
CA GLN A 3 -18.92 -9.42 -35.08
C GLN A 3 -18.41 -9.13 -33.68
N ARG A 4 -17.24 -9.67 -33.29
CA ARG A 4 -16.53 -9.34 -32.07
C ARG A 4 -15.92 -7.96 -32.20
N PRO A 5 -16.00 -7.10 -31.15
CA PRO A 5 -15.32 -5.80 -31.17
C PRO A 5 -13.81 -6.01 -31.25
N SER A 6 -13.15 -5.29 -32.19
CA SER A 6 -11.70 -5.29 -32.32
C SER A 6 -11.07 -4.37 -31.27
N PHE A 7 -10.07 -4.85 -30.55
CA PHE A 7 -9.21 -4.07 -29.69
C PHE A 7 -7.89 -3.76 -30.41
N PRO A 8 -7.29 -2.56 -30.21
CA PRO A 8 -7.68 -1.46 -29.35
C PRO A 8 -8.71 -0.52 -29.96
N ALA A 9 -9.59 0.04 -29.10
CA ALA A 9 -10.54 1.07 -29.52
C ALA A 9 -9.77 2.29 -30.04
N ARG A 10 -10.04 2.71 -31.29
CA ARG A 10 -9.48 3.95 -31.83
C ARG A 10 -10.21 5.11 -31.16
N LEU A 11 -9.47 5.97 -30.45
CA LEU A 11 -9.98 7.24 -29.95
C LEU A 11 -10.14 8.17 -31.15
N ASP A 12 -11.38 8.60 -31.42
CA ASP A 12 -11.66 9.57 -32.47
C ASP A 12 -10.96 10.90 -32.21
N ALA A 13 -10.13 11.33 -33.16
CA ALA A 13 -9.33 12.55 -33.10
C ALA A 13 -10.17 13.85 -33.14
N THR A 14 -11.48 13.77 -33.13
CA THR A 14 -12.39 14.93 -33.23
C THR A 14 -12.64 15.68 -31.92
N LEU A 15 -12.26 15.12 -30.76
CA LEU A 15 -12.45 15.78 -29.45
C LEU A 15 -11.30 16.73 -29.03
N ALA A 16 -10.27 16.92 -29.87
CA ALA A 16 -9.12 17.74 -29.51
C ALA A 16 -9.26 19.24 -29.85
N LYS A 17 -10.39 19.71 -30.40
CA LYS A 17 -10.52 21.09 -30.92
C LYS A 17 -11.18 22.12 -30.00
N ASN A 18 -11.58 21.79 -28.79
CA ASN A 18 -12.18 22.78 -27.86
C ASN A 18 -11.50 22.76 -26.49
N ARG A 19 -10.25 23.24 -26.42
CA ARG A 19 -9.68 23.73 -25.16
C ARG A 19 -9.61 25.25 -25.22
N PRO A 20 -10.31 25.99 -24.33
CA PRO A 20 -10.07 27.43 -24.19
C PRO A 20 -8.66 27.66 -23.62
N ASN A 21 -7.95 28.60 -24.23
CA ASN A 21 -6.63 29.09 -23.81
C ASN A 21 -6.73 29.62 -22.36
N ALA A 22 -6.21 28.91 -21.39
CA ALA A 22 -6.04 29.41 -20.03
C ALA A 22 -4.72 30.21 -20.00
N HIS A 23 -4.86 31.55 -19.94
CA HIS A 23 -3.77 32.47 -19.65
C HIS A 23 -3.14 32.09 -18.31
N GLY A 24 -1.80 31.88 -18.31
CA GLY A 24 -1.02 31.56 -17.13
C GLY A 24 -1.08 32.66 -16.07
N VAL A 25 -1.54 32.27 -14.90
CA VAL A 25 -1.33 33.06 -13.67
C VAL A 25 -0.02 32.56 -13.07
N PRO A 26 0.99 33.42 -12.82
CA PRO A 26 2.20 33.00 -12.15
C PRO A 26 1.92 32.67 -10.68
N ALA A 27 2.38 31.52 -10.23
CA ALA A 27 2.30 31.12 -8.83
C ALA A 27 3.15 32.06 -7.94
N PRO A 28 2.68 32.44 -6.74
CA PRO A 28 3.46 33.25 -5.81
C PRO A 28 4.68 32.47 -5.31
N ALA A 29 5.85 33.08 -5.39
CA ALA A 29 7.10 32.56 -4.86
C ALA A 29 7.03 32.47 -3.33
N VAL A 30 7.23 31.28 -2.77
CA VAL A 30 7.42 31.05 -1.35
C VAL A 30 8.86 31.40 -0.96
N PRO A 31 9.12 32.26 0.04
CA PRO A 31 10.48 32.56 0.46
C PRO A 31 11.14 31.33 1.10
N ALA A 32 12.35 31.01 0.66
CA ALA A 32 13.17 29.95 1.24
C ALA A 32 13.60 30.34 2.67
N VAL A 33 13.14 29.58 3.64
CA VAL A 33 13.61 29.71 5.05
C VAL A 33 14.90 28.89 5.17
N ALA A 34 16.01 29.57 5.48
CA ALA A 34 17.29 28.93 5.76
C ALA A 34 17.24 28.12 7.08
N PRO A 35 17.89 26.94 7.13
CA PRO A 35 17.94 26.15 8.37
C PRO A 35 18.83 26.83 9.42
N PRO A 36 18.50 26.71 10.73
CA PRO A 36 19.30 27.28 11.79
C PRO A 36 20.65 26.55 11.97
N PRO A 37 21.69 27.22 12.46
CA PRO A 37 23.02 26.64 12.64
C PRO A 37 23.04 25.58 13.74
N LEU A 38 23.73 24.47 13.49
CA LEU A 38 23.99 23.38 14.43
C LEU A 38 24.84 23.91 15.63
N ARG A 39 24.29 23.91 16.83
CA ARG A 39 25.04 24.10 18.06
C ARG A 39 25.81 22.84 18.40
N ASN A 40 27.15 22.93 18.40
CA ASN A 40 28.03 21.91 18.96
C ASN A 40 27.83 21.86 20.49
N ALA A 41 27.33 20.73 21.00
CA ALA A 41 27.35 20.40 22.42
C ALA A 41 28.56 19.51 22.72
N PRO A 42 29.26 19.71 23.87
CA PRO A 42 30.44 18.92 24.23
C PRO A 42 30.07 17.50 24.64
N ALA A 43 30.89 16.54 24.18
CA ALA A 43 30.76 15.12 24.45
C ALA A 43 30.95 14.82 25.95
N ALA A 44 29.99 14.10 26.54
CA ALA A 44 30.11 13.50 27.86
C ALA A 44 30.84 12.13 27.78
N PRO A 45 31.56 11.71 28.84
CA PRO A 45 32.43 10.52 28.80
C PRO A 45 31.61 9.22 28.81
N ILE A 46 32.04 8.28 27.97
CA ILE A 46 31.47 6.95 27.80
C ILE A 46 31.84 6.07 28.99
N THR A 47 30.91 5.80 29.88
CA THR A 47 31.02 4.70 30.86
C THR A 47 30.58 3.38 30.22
N LYS A 48 31.52 2.44 30.15
CA LYS A 48 31.27 1.05 29.71
C LYS A 48 30.42 0.32 30.74
N GLN A 49 29.18 -0.04 30.39
CA GLN A 49 28.38 -1.01 31.14
C GLN A 49 28.47 -2.40 30.48
N PRO A 50 28.46 -3.49 31.26
CA PRO A 50 28.64 -4.84 30.74
C PRO A 50 27.39 -5.34 30.01
N THR A 51 27.63 -5.89 28.84
CA THR A 51 26.68 -6.62 27.98
C THR A 51 26.27 -7.92 28.61
N THR A 52 25.02 -8.09 29.02
CA THR A 52 24.31 -9.37 28.99
C THR A 52 22.80 -9.13 29.02
N ALA A 53 22.18 -9.12 27.88
CA ALA A 53 20.82 -9.62 27.64
C ALA A 53 20.51 -9.45 26.15
N LYS A 54 20.28 -10.55 25.46
CA LYS A 54 19.69 -10.58 24.14
C LYS A 54 18.41 -9.73 24.19
N PRO A 55 18.26 -8.68 23.36
CA PRO A 55 17.02 -7.92 23.36
C PRO A 55 15.90 -8.87 22.94
N ALA A 56 14.95 -9.12 23.83
CA ALA A 56 13.65 -9.67 23.44
C ALA A 56 13.08 -8.70 22.41
N ALA A 57 12.71 -9.22 21.23
CA ALA A 57 12.04 -8.45 20.21
C ALA A 57 10.86 -7.73 20.87
N PRO A 58 10.68 -6.41 20.66
CA PRO A 58 9.55 -5.70 21.22
C PRO A 58 8.28 -6.40 20.74
N GLN A 59 7.53 -6.97 21.67
CA GLN A 59 6.18 -7.45 21.38
C GLN A 59 5.36 -6.19 21.14
N GLY A 60 5.21 -5.83 19.85
CA GLY A 60 4.54 -4.63 19.44
C GLY A 60 3.07 -4.65 19.87
N HIS A 61 2.74 -3.89 20.88
CA HIS A 61 1.37 -3.53 21.22
C HIS A 61 0.91 -2.35 20.32
N GLY A 62 1.65 -2.09 19.23
CA GLY A 62 1.40 -1.03 18.27
C GLY A 62 0.39 -1.42 17.18
N MET A 63 0.09 -0.47 16.31
CA MET A 63 -0.85 -0.63 15.18
C MET A 63 -0.38 -1.63 14.12
N GLU A 64 0.90 -2.05 14.16
CA GLU A 64 1.46 -3.12 13.35
C GLU A 64 1.26 -4.53 13.92
N SER A 65 0.62 -4.66 15.07
CA SER A 65 0.47 -5.93 15.78
C SER A 65 -0.40 -6.94 15.02
N SER A 66 -0.20 -8.23 15.32
CA SER A 66 -1.02 -9.32 14.77
C SER A 66 -2.51 -9.17 15.11
N ALA A 67 -2.84 -8.56 16.25
CA ALA A 67 -4.21 -8.29 16.66
C ALA A 67 -4.90 -7.28 15.73
N VAL A 68 -4.19 -6.26 15.26
CA VAL A 68 -4.74 -5.27 14.31
C VAL A 68 -4.97 -5.92 12.95
N ARG A 69 -4.03 -6.76 12.48
CA ARG A 69 -4.23 -7.56 11.26
C ARG A 69 -5.44 -8.50 11.38
N ALA A 70 -5.57 -9.19 12.49
CA ALA A 70 -6.73 -10.07 12.72
C ALA A 70 -8.06 -9.32 12.65
N ARG A 71 -8.13 -8.09 13.20
CA ARG A 71 -9.32 -7.24 13.09
C ARG A 71 -9.61 -6.82 11.64
N MET A 72 -8.57 -6.51 10.85
CA MET A 72 -8.75 -6.25 9.41
C MET A 72 -9.35 -7.48 8.71
N VAL A 73 -8.81 -8.68 8.95
CA VAL A 73 -9.32 -9.93 8.36
C VAL A 73 -10.78 -10.19 8.75
N GLN A 74 -11.14 -9.99 10.02
CA GLN A 74 -12.53 -10.09 10.48
C GLN A 74 -13.48 -9.13 9.76
N LYS A 75 -13.04 -7.88 9.55
CA LYS A 75 -13.81 -6.89 8.77
C LYS A 75 -13.98 -7.32 7.32
N LEU A 76 -12.94 -7.86 6.68
CA LEU A 76 -13.00 -8.36 5.31
C LEU A 76 -13.99 -9.54 5.18
N ALA A 77 -13.96 -10.47 6.11
CA ALA A 77 -14.94 -11.57 6.16
C ALA A 77 -16.37 -11.03 6.34
N ALA A 78 -16.58 -10.07 7.22
CA ALA A 78 -17.87 -9.41 7.42
C ALA A 78 -18.36 -8.62 6.18
N GLN A 79 -17.44 -8.15 5.33
CA GLN A 79 -17.74 -7.49 4.06
C GLN A 79 -18.04 -8.48 2.91
N GLY A 80 -18.01 -9.79 3.19
CA GLY A 80 -18.39 -10.84 2.23
C GLY A 80 -17.22 -11.48 1.49
N ILE A 81 -15.98 -11.36 1.97
CA ILE A 81 -14.86 -12.17 1.49
C ILE A 81 -15.00 -13.56 2.13
N ALA A 82 -15.25 -14.58 1.30
CA ALA A 82 -15.52 -15.96 1.74
C ALA A 82 -14.32 -16.90 1.56
N ASP A 83 -13.37 -16.58 0.67
CA ASP A 83 -12.19 -17.42 0.42
C ASP A 83 -11.24 -17.37 1.61
N THR A 84 -11.14 -18.50 2.34
CA THR A 84 -10.31 -18.61 3.54
C THR A 84 -8.81 -18.50 3.26
N GLN A 85 -8.35 -18.86 2.05
CA GLN A 85 -6.96 -18.69 1.66
C GLN A 85 -6.63 -17.22 1.44
N VAL A 86 -7.55 -16.46 0.82
CA VAL A 86 -7.41 -15.00 0.69
C VAL A 86 -7.37 -14.35 2.07
N LEU A 87 -8.29 -14.69 2.96
CA LEU A 87 -8.30 -14.16 4.33
C LEU A 87 -7.01 -14.54 5.09
N GLY A 88 -6.51 -15.76 4.91
CA GLY A 88 -5.23 -16.21 5.47
C GLY A 88 -4.05 -15.41 4.96
N ALA A 89 -3.94 -15.21 3.64
CA ALA A 89 -2.88 -14.41 3.03
C ALA A 89 -2.91 -12.96 3.51
N MET A 90 -4.11 -12.34 3.55
CA MET A 90 -4.29 -10.97 4.07
C MET A 90 -3.89 -10.85 5.55
N GLY A 91 -4.08 -11.90 6.34
CA GLY A 91 -3.67 -11.97 7.75
C GLY A 91 -2.17 -12.23 7.94
N THR A 92 -1.51 -12.84 6.97
CA THR A 92 -0.08 -13.19 7.03
C THR A 92 0.80 -12.03 6.58
N ILE A 93 0.46 -11.39 5.44
CA ILE A 93 1.28 -10.33 4.86
C ILE A 93 1.17 -9.05 5.70
N GLU A 94 2.31 -8.52 6.10
CA GLU A 94 2.44 -7.31 6.93
C GLU A 94 2.30 -6.05 6.08
N ARG A 95 1.06 -5.62 5.83
CA ARG A 95 0.73 -4.50 4.97
C ARG A 95 1.45 -3.20 5.35
N HIS A 96 1.70 -2.96 6.63
CA HIS A 96 2.43 -1.77 7.11
C HIS A 96 3.85 -1.65 6.55
N ARG A 97 4.45 -2.74 6.07
CA ARG A 97 5.78 -2.73 5.42
C ARG A 97 5.77 -2.19 4.00
N PHE A 98 4.60 -1.96 3.42
CA PHE A 98 4.40 -1.48 2.05
C PHE A 98 3.92 -0.03 1.98
N VAL A 99 3.89 0.67 3.11
CA VAL A 99 3.51 2.08 3.22
C VAL A 99 4.60 2.87 3.94
N ASP A 100 4.56 4.20 3.81
CA ASP A 100 5.46 5.08 4.56
C ASP A 100 5.27 4.91 6.07
N SER A 101 6.36 5.06 6.83
CA SER A 101 6.37 4.93 8.29
C SER A 101 5.37 5.86 8.99
N ALA A 102 5.12 7.03 8.44
CA ALA A 102 4.11 7.97 8.94
C ALA A 102 2.66 7.45 8.79
N LEU A 103 2.44 6.45 7.94
CA LEU A 103 1.12 5.89 7.63
C LEU A 103 0.87 4.51 8.25
N ILE A 104 1.81 3.99 9.02
CA ILE A 104 1.71 2.65 9.65
C ILE A 104 0.41 2.50 10.45
N ASN A 105 -0.01 3.52 11.18
CA ASN A 105 -1.23 3.50 11.98
C ASN A 105 -2.52 3.33 11.15
N GLN A 106 -2.48 3.67 9.86
CA GLN A 106 -3.62 3.55 8.95
C GLN A 106 -3.51 2.30 8.05
N ALA A 107 -2.38 1.58 8.09
CA ALA A 107 -2.08 0.50 7.15
C ALA A 107 -3.14 -0.61 7.12
N TYR A 108 -3.83 -0.84 8.22
CA TYR A 108 -4.84 -1.89 8.36
C TYR A 108 -6.29 -1.39 8.33
N GLU A 109 -6.48 -0.10 8.06
CA GLU A 109 -7.81 0.45 7.77
C GLU A 109 -8.21 0.15 6.31
N ASP A 110 -9.53 0.06 6.05
CA ASP A 110 -10.02 -0.18 4.68
C ASP A 110 -9.98 1.12 3.85
N THR A 111 -8.78 1.67 3.71
CA THR A 111 -8.48 2.90 2.97
C THR A 111 -7.29 2.72 2.04
N SER A 112 -7.24 3.50 0.95
CA SER A 112 -6.08 3.62 0.08
C SER A 112 -5.10 4.62 0.66
N LEU A 113 -3.79 4.32 0.60
CA LEU A 113 -2.74 5.18 1.16
C LEU A 113 -1.72 5.52 0.07
N PRO A 114 -1.11 6.72 0.11
CA PRO A 114 -0.08 7.09 -0.86
C PRO A 114 1.19 6.23 -0.69
N ILE A 115 1.81 5.88 -1.83
CA ILE A 115 3.08 5.13 -1.91
C ILE A 115 4.14 5.88 -2.73
N GLY A 116 3.94 7.17 -2.98
CA GLY A 116 4.82 8.01 -3.77
C GLY A 116 4.43 8.08 -5.25
N LEU A 117 5.05 9.00 -5.97
CA LEU A 117 4.86 9.20 -7.42
C LEU A 117 3.39 9.35 -7.87
N GLY A 118 2.53 9.90 -7.01
CA GLY A 118 1.10 10.02 -7.28
C GLY A 118 0.33 8.69 -7.27
N GLN A 119 0.96 7.61 -6.79
CA GLN A 119 0.37 6.27 -6.69
C GLN A 119 -0.13 5.99 -5.28
N THR A 120 -1.07 5.03 -5.18
CA THR A 120 -1.61 4.57 -3.90
C THR A 120 -1.58 3.04 -3.83
N ILE A 121 -1.37 2.51 -2.62
CA ILE A 121 -1.71 1.12 -2.32
C ILE A 121 -3.24 1.01 -2.22
N SER A 122 -3.84 0.06 -2.92
CA SER A 122 -5.29 -0.16 -2.87
C SER A 122 -5.75 -0.58 -1.47
N LYS A 123 -6.95 -0.18 -1.08
CA LYS A 123 -7.51 -0.57 0.22
C LYS A 123 -7.65 -2.09 0.36
N PRO A 124 -7.54 -2.65 1.59
CA PRO A 124 -7.61 -4.08 1.83
C PRO A 124 -8.82 -4.78 1.21
N GLY A 125 -10.01 -4.18 1.31
CA GLY A 125 -11.23 -4.74 0.74
C GLY A 125 -11.19 -4.90 -0.79
N VAL A 126 -10.53 -4.00 -1.51
CA VAL A 126 -10.35 -4.11 -2.96
C VAL A 126 -9.36 -5.22 -3.29
N VAL A 127 -8.20 -5.26 -2.63
CA VAL A 127 -7.17 -6.29 -2.86
C VAL A 127 -7.74 -7.68 -2.62
N SER A 128 -8.37 -7.90 -1.46
CA SER A 128 -8.96 -9.19 -1.11
C SER A 128 -10.03 -9.62 -2.12
N ARG A 129 -10.91 -8.70 -2.55
CA ARG A 129 -11.95 -9.01 -3.53
C ARG A 129 -11.39 -9.34 -4.91
N MET A 130 -10.36 -8.62 -5.36
CA MET A 130 -9.68 -8.92 -6.63
C MET A 130 -9.03 -10.30 -6.62
N VAL A 131 -8.33 -10.66 -5.53
CA VAL A 131 -7.69 -11.97 -5.38
C VAL A 131 -8.74 -13.08 -5.28
N GLU A 132 -9.83 -12.88 -4.53
CA GLU A 132 -10.93 -13.83 -4.44
C GLU A 132 -11.58 -14.10 -5.81
N LEU A 133 -11.84 -13.04 -6.59
CA LEU A 133 -12.38 -13.18 -7.95
C LEU A 133 -11.39 -13.89 -8.89
N LEU A 134 -10.10 -13.61 -8.76
CA LEU A 134 -9.06 -14.30 -9.53
C LEU A 134 -9.02 -15.78 -9.19
N ARG A 135 -9.17 -16.13 -7.92
CA ARG A 135 -9.23 -17.52 -7.47
C ARG A 135 -10.51 -18.23 -7.90
N ASN A 136 -11.64 -17.50 -8.00
CA ASN A 136 -12.93 -18.02 -8.47
C ASN A 136 -13.30 -19.38 -7.86
N GLY A 137 -13.10 -19.54 -6.54
CA GLY A 137 -13.35 -20.80 -5.84
C GLY A 137 -12.30 -21.90 -6.05
N HIS A 138 -11.19 -21.59 -6.71
CA HIS A 138 -10.11 -22.56 -6.92
C HIS A 138 -9.49 -22.98 -5.56
N SER A 139 -9.45 -24.27 -5.30
CA SER A 139 -8.82 -24.85 -4.11
C SER A 139 -7.34 -25.10 -4.38
N GLY A 140 -6.44 -24.49 -3.60
CA GLY A 140 -5.00 -24.65 -3.76
C GLY A 140 -4.31 -23.44 -4.39
N LYS A 141 -3.06 -23.62 -4.82
CA LYS A 141 -2.25 -22.54 -5.40
C LYS A 141 -2.68 -22.21 -6.82
N LEU A 142 -2.73 -20.93 -7.14
CA LEU A 142 -3.09 -20.44 -8.49
C LEU A 142 -2.08 -20.80 -9.59
N GLY A 143 -0.89 -21.30 -9.24
CA GLY A 143 0.17 -21.52 -10.19
C GLY A 143 0.85 -20.21 -10.64
N ARG A 144 0.93 -19.98 -11.96
CA ARG A 144 1.59 -18.77 -12.49
C ARG A 144 0.59 -17.65 -12.67
N VAL A 145 0.86 -16.51 -12.02
CA VAL A 145 0.03 -15.30 -12.09
C VAL A 145 0.85 -14.17 -12.67
N LEU A 146 0.27 -13.37 -13.56
CA LEU A 146 0.83 -12.12 -14.05
C LEU A 146 0.06 -10.96 -13.41
N GLU A 147 0.78 -10.08 -12.73
CA GLU A 147 0.24 -8.81 -12.22
C GLU A 147 0.77 -7.65 -13.07
N ILE A 148 -0.12 -6.75 -13.47
CA ILE A 148 0.22 -5.50 -14.16
C ILE A 148 -0.11 -4.35 -13.22
N GLY A 149 0.86 -3.43 -12.99
CA GLY A 149 0.69 -2.31 -12.07
C GLY A 149 0.94 -2.68 -10.61
N THR A 150 1.97 -3.46 -10.34
CA THR A 150 2.36 -3.98 -9.01
C THR A 150 2.49 -2.90 -7.92
N GLY A 151 2.84 -1.65 -8.28
CA GLY A 151 3.01 -0.54 -7.35
C GLY A 151 4.07 -0.85 -6.28
N CYS A 152 3.66 -0.86 -5.00
CA CYS A 152 4.56 -1.22 -3.89
C CYS A 152 4.77 -2.73 -3.70
N GLY A 153 4.13 -3.59 -4.48
CA GLY A 153 4.27 -5.05 -4.39
C GLY A 153 3.38 -5.74 -3.35
N TYR A 154 2.49 -5.02 -2.69
CA TYR A 154 1.63 -5.63 -1.66
C TYR A 154 0.72 -6.72 -2.20
N GLN A 155 0.05 -6.47 -3.33
CA GLN A 155 -0.84 -7.46 -3.95
C GLN A 155 -0.05 -8.65 -4.47
N ALA A 156 1.14 -8.44 -5.06
CA ALA A 156 2.06 -9.52 -5.44
C ALA A 156 2.43 -10.40 -4.24
N ALA A 157 2.74 -9.79 -3.08
CA ALA A 157 3.03 -10.52 -1.86
C ALA A 157 1.82 -11.37 -1.40
N VAL A 158 0.60 -10.83 -1.45
CA VAL A 158 -0.63 -11.58 -1.13
C VAL A 158 -0.83 -12.74 -2.10
N LEU A 159 -0.57 -12.55 -3.40
CA LEU A 159 -0.70 -13.58 -4.44
C LEU A 159 0.36 -14.69 -4.35
N SER A 160 1.47 -14.46 -3.63
CA SER A 160 2.58 -15.43 -3.51
C SER A 160 2.32 -16.54 -2.49
N LEU A 161 1.31 -16.41 -1.64
CA LEU A 161 0.91 -17.38 -0.62
C LEU A 161 -0.18 -18.32 -1.11
#